data_61d2bd3faa863a186f99d132e983378f
#
_entry.id   61d2bd3faa863a186f99d132e983378f
#
_cell.length_a   1.000
_cell.length_b   1.000
_cell.length_c   1.000
_cell.angle_alpha   90.00
_cell.angle_beta   90.00
_cell.angle_gamma   90.00
#
_symmetry.space_group_name_H-M   'P 1'
#
loop_
_entity.id
_entity.type
_entity.pdbx_description
1 polymer ?
#
loop_
_entity_poly.entity_id
_entity_poly.type
_entity_poly.pdbx_seq_one_letter_code
_entity_poly.pdbx_strand_id
1 'polypeptide(L)'
;MKAADSDIVEFTYKDGELTTFHRRNPSLPFDFNTEESDGTKILFKIMLTVMDVVRNNKVMFLDEVETSLHTRLLEYLISLFHSSKSAQLVFTTHNTHLLDMTRFRKDQIFFVNKRDDSSSDLYSLFDYKDFREKMDLEKAYLQGRFDAVPYINEFE
;
A
#
# COMPACT_ATOMS: atom_id res chain seq x y z
N MET A 1 -1.25 15.12 -3.78
CA MET A 1 -2.66 14.75 -3.64
C MET A 1 -3.43 14.72 -4.96
N LYS A 2 -3.16 15.58 -5.94
CA LYS A 2 -3.84 15.52 -7.27
C LYS A 2 -3.87 14.13 -7.94
N ALA A 3 -2.98 13.23 -7.60
CA ALA A 3 -2.91 11.88 -8.18
C ALA A 3 -3.84 10.85 -7.51
N ALA A 4 -4.31 11.11 -6.30
CA ALA A 4 -5.07 10.14 -5.51
C ALA A 4 -6.58 10.45 -5.50
N ASP A 5 -6.94 11.75 -5.48
CA ASP A 5 -8.30 12.21 -5.74
C ASP A 5 -8.24 13.26 -6.85
N SER A 6 -8.68 12.88 -8.03
CA SER A 6 -8.55 13.71 -9.24
C SER A 6 -9.47 14.93 -9.25
N ASP A 7 -10.40 15.02 -8.32
CA ASP A 7 -11.40 16.12 -8.28
C ASP A 7 -10.95 17.27 -7.37
N ILE A 8 -10.17 17.02 -6.31
CA ILE A 8 -9.65 18.08 -5.43
C ILE A 8 -8.41 18.73 -6.06
N VAL A 9 -8.45 20.02 -6.23
CA VAL A 9 -7.37 20.79 -6.87
C VAL A 9 -6.53 21.59 -5.88
N GLU A 10 -7.15 21.98 -4.74
CA GLU A 10 -6.48 22.81 -3.73
C GLU A 10 -6.99 22.50 -2.33
N PHE A 11 -6.11 22.68 -1.33
CA PHE A 11 -6.39 22.67 0.09
C PHE A 11 -5.91 23.99 0.69
N THR A 12 -6.74 24.63 1.46
CA THR A 12 -6.39 25.85 2.20
C THR A 12 -6.62 25.63 3.68
N TYR A 13 -5.64 25.99 4.50
CA TYR A 13 -5.79 25.97 5.95
C TYR A 13 -5.68 27.39 6.47
N LYS A 14 -6.74 27.90 7.09
CA LYS A 14 -6.80 29.24 7.63
C LYS A 14 -7.67 29.28 8.88
N ASP A 15 -7.22 29.97 9.91
CA ASP A 15 -7.92 30.20 11.18
C ASP A 15 -8.40 28.92 11.88
N GLY A 16 -7.69 27.78 11.67
CA GLY A 16 -8.05 26.48 12.25
C GLY A 16 -8.97 25.65 11.37
N GLU A 17 -9.43 26.17 10.26
CA GLU A 17 -10.31 25.50 9.31
C GLU A 17 -9.57 25.00 8.08
N LEU A 18 -9.84 23.76 7.69
CA LEU A 18 -9.34 23.15 6.46
C LEU A 18 -10.44 23.16 5.41
N THR A 19 -10.15 23.78 4.28
CA THR A 19 -11.08 23.95 3.15
C THR A 19 -10.52 23.26 1.91
N THR A 20 -11.40 22.67 1.11
CA THR A 20 -11.07 22.05 -0.18
C THR A 20 -11.72 22.78 -1.34
N PHE A 21 -11.08 22.70 -2.51
CA PHE A 21 -11.61 23.22 -3.76
C PHE A 21 -11.60 22.11 -4.80
N HIS A 22 -12.74 21.94 -5.49
CA HIS A 22 -12.92 20.89 -6.48
C HIS A 22 -12.78 21.40 -7.90
N ARG A 23 -12.31 20.53 -8.80
CA ARG A 23 -12.06 20.88 -10.21
C ARG A 23 -13.30 21.43 -10.92
N ARG A 24 -14.46 20.89 -10.60
CA ARG A 24 -15.74 21.30 -11.23
C ARG A 24 -16.19 22.68 -10.78
N ASN A 25 -15.84 23.06 -9.53
CA ASN A 25 -16.18 24.36 -8.95
C ASN A 25 -14.98 24.94 -8.19
N PRO A 26 -13.94 25.40 -8.91
CA PRO A 26 -12.66 25.79 -8.27
C PRO A 26 -12.73 27.06 -7.42
N SER A 27 -13.82 27.81 -7.50
CA SER A 27 -14.07 29.00 -6.68
C SER A 27 -15.00 28.76 -5.48
N LEU A 28 -15.61 27.56 -5.39
CA LEU A 28 -16.50 27.21 -4.28
C LEU A 28 -15.69 26.47 -3.21
N PRO A 29 -15.58 27.03 -1.99
CA PRO A 29 -14.95 26.34 -0.86
C PRO A 29 -15.89 25.28 -0.29
N PHE A 30 -15.33 24.14 0.08
CA PHE A 30 -15.99 23.06 0.82
C PHE A 30 -15.31 22.89 2.17
N ASP A 31 -16.06 22.80 3.25
CA ASP A 31 -15.52 22.47 4.56
C ASP A 31 -15.05 21.01 4.57
N PHE A 32 -13.75 20.82 4.86
CA PHE A 32 -13.14 19.48 4.82
C PHE A 32 -13.78 18.51 5.81
N ASN A 33 -14.19 18.99 6.98
CA ASN A 33 -14.68 18.12 8.04
C ASN A 33 -16.13 17.68 7.83
N THR A 34 -16.96 18.56 7.26
CA THR A 34 -18.41 18.36 7.15
C THR A 34 -18.86 17.96 5.75
N GLU A 35 -18.17 18.42 4.70
CA GLU A 35 -18.63 18.27 3.32
C GLU A 35 -17.81 17.25 2.52
N GLU A 36 -16.60 16.87 2.98
CA GLU A 36 -15.82 15.85 2.30
C GLU A 36 -16.20 14.42 2.74
N SER A 37 -16.01 13.47 1.82
CA SER A 37 -16.24 12.06 2.10
C SER A 37 -15.25 11.52 3.14
N ASP A 38 -15.64 10.47 3.87
CA ASP A 38 -14.73 9.81 4.81
C ASP A 38 -13.51 9.22 4.11
N GLY A 39 -13.67 8.72 2.88
CA GLY A 39 -12.57 8.26 2.06
C GLY A 39 -11.55 9.36 1.75
N THR A 40 -12.02 10.56 1.40
CA THR A 40 -11.17 11.73 1.19
C THR A 40 -10.41 12.12 2.47
N LYS A 41 -11.09 12.08 3.61
CA LYS A 41 -10.47 12.39 4.92
C LYS A 41 -9.40 11.40 5.32
N ILE A 42 -9.66 10.10 5.13
CA ILE A 42 -8.68 9.02 5.38
C ILE A 42 -7.47 9.21 4.47
N LEU A 43 -7.71 9.41 3.18
CA LEU A 43 -6.66 9.64 2.20
C LEU A 43 -5.78 10.84 2.56
N PHE A 44 -6.39 11.96 2.96
CA PHE A 44 -5.65 13.16 3.36
C PHE A 44 -4.72 12.89 4.55
N LYS A 45 -5.23 12.21 5.59
CA LYS A 45 -4.44 11.84 6.78
C LYS A 45 -3.26 10.94 6.42
N ILE A 46 -3.50 9.91 5.59
CA ILE A 46 -2.45 8.99 5.14
C ILE A 46 -1.39 9.76 4.34
N MET A 47 -1.82 10.62 3.42
CA MET A 47 -0.89 11.38 2.59
C MET A 47 -0.02 12.36 3.38
N LEU A 48 -0.56 13.00 4.42
CA LEU A 48 0.24 13.85 5.31
C LEU A 48 1.34 13.05 6.01
N THR A 49 0.97 11.87 6.56
CA THR A 49 1.91 10.96 7.20
C THR A 49 2.99 10.48 6.24
N VAL A 50 2.59 10.04 5.04
CA VAL A 50 3.53 9.58 4.01
C VAL A 50 4.49 10.71 3.60
N MET A 51 3.99 11.94 3.41
CA MET A 51 4.85 13.08 3.08
C MET A 51 5.86 13.39 4.18
N ASP A 52 5.46 13.28 5.44
CA ASP A 52 6.39 13.45 6.59
C ASP A 52 7.46 12.35 6.59
N VAL A 53 7.04 11.09 6.43
CA VAL A 53 7.95 9.93 6.39
C VAL A 53 8.96 10.06 5.24
N VAL A 54 8.48 10.37 4.04
CA VAL A 54 9.34 10.48 2.84
C VAL A 54 10.30 11.67 2.94
N ARG A 55 9.83 12.84 3.41
CA ARG A 55 10.66 14.04 3.54
C ARG A 55 11.74 13.91 4.62
N ASN A 56 11.41 13.21 5.70
CA ASN A 56 12.29 13.08 6.87
C ASN A 56 13.03 11.74 6.92
N ASN A 57 13.01 10.95 5.83
CA ASN A 57 13.72 9.68 5.70
C ASN A 57 13.39 8.69 6.85
N LYS A 58 12.12 8.58 7.20
CA LYS A 58 11.62 7.70 8.25
C LYS A 58 11.24 6.33 7.71
N VAL A 59 10.91 5.41 8.61
CA VAL A 59 10.32 4.10 8.30
C VAL A 59 8.83 4.15 8.61
N MET A 60 8.01 3.59 7.72
CA MET A 60 6.58 3.44 7.89
C MET A 60 6.19 1.97 7.84
N PHE A 61 5.35 1.54 8.77
CA PHE A 61 4.77 0.20 8.79
C PHE A 61 3.27 0.31 8.54
N LEU A 62 2.76 -0.51 7.63
CA LEU A 62 1.33 -0.63 7.34
C LEU A 62 0.93 -2.09 7.40
N ASP A 63 -0.13 -2.38 8.12
CA ASP A 63 -0.68 -3.73 8.20
C ASP A 63 -1.96 -3.82 7.38
N GLU A 64 -2.12 -4.92 6.63
CA GLU A 64 -3.28 -5.19 5.77
C GLU A 64 -3.70 -3.95 4.93
N VAL A 65 -2.77 -3.45 4.13
CA VAL A 65 -2.93 -2.17 3.41
C VAL A 65 -4.17 -2.10 2.49
N GLU A 66 -4.65 -3.25 2.01
CA GLU A 66 -5.85 -3.36 1.17
C GLU A 66 -7.15 -3.07 1.93
N THR A 67 -7.19 -3.20 3.24
CA THR A 67 -8.40 -2.93 4.04
C THR A 67 -8.76 -1.46 4.07
N SER A 68 -7.77 -0.59 3.90
CA SER A 68 -7.91 0.87 4.03
C SER A 68 -7.66 1.63 2.73
N LEU A 69 -7.02 1.01 1.74
CA LEU A 69 -6.56 1.69 0.54
C LEU A 69 -6.97 0.96 -0.74
N HIS A 70 -7.54 1.71 -1.66
CA HIS A 70 -7.74 1.20 -3.02
C HIS A 70 -6.38 0.86 -3.67
N THR A 71 -6.29 -0.25 -4.43
CA THR A 71 -5.04 -0.74 -5.05
C THR A 71 -4.24 0.34 -5.78
N ARG A 72 -4.89 1.20 -6.57
CA ARG A 72 -4.20 2.30 -7.28
C ARG A 72 -3.54 3.32 -6.34
N LEU A 73 -4.16 3.56 -5.18
CA LEU A 73 -3.60 4.46 -4.19
C LEU A 73 -2.38 3.84 -3.54
N LEU A 74 -2.46 2.54 -3.21
CA LEU A 74 -1.33 1.80 -2.66
C LEU A 74 -0.15 1.79 -3.66
N GLU A 75 -0.40 1.54 -4.94
CA GLU A 75 0.63 1.63 -5.99
C GLU A 75 1.28 3.02 -6.04
N TYR A 76 0.48 4.06 -5.91
CA TYR A 76 1.00 5.42 -5.84
C TYR A 76 1.87 5.66 -4.59
N LEU A 77 1.43 5.19 -3.42
CA LEU A 77 2.23 5.27 -2.19
C LEU A 77 3.57 4.54 -2.34
N ILE A 78 3.56 3.31 -2.84
CA ILE A 78 4.78 2.54 -3.11
C ILE A 78 5.72 3.33 -4.03
N SER A 79 5.21 3.98 -5.08
CA SER A 79 6.02 4.79 -6.00
C SER A 79 6.68 5.99 -5.32
N LEU A 80 6.04 6.60 -4.32
CA LEU A 80 6.64 7.69 -3.54
C LEU A 80 7.85 7.21 -2.73
N PHE A 81 7.76 6.02 -2.12
CA PHE A 81 8.88 5.42 -1.39
C PHE A 81 10.00 5.00 -2.33
N HIS A 82 9.70 4.42 -3.50
CA HIS A 82 10.71 4.11 -4.51
C HIS A 82 11.45 5.36 -5.02
N SER A 83 10.79 6.51 -5.04
CA SER A 83 11.39 7.78 -5.42
C SER A 83 12.20 8.43 -4.29
N SER A 84 12.07 7.94 -3.07
CA SER A 84 12.80 8.44 -1.91
C SER A 84 14.21 7.86 -1.87
N LYS A 85 15.17 8.63 -1.32
CA LYS A 85 16.55 8.17 -1.16
C LYS A 85 16.73 7.23 0.03
N SER A 86 15.94 7.36 1.10
CA SER A 86 16.20 6.69 2.37
C SER A 86 14.94 6.34 3.16
N ALA A 87 13.76 6.85 2.81
CA ALA A 87 12.54 6.45 3.48
C ALA A 87 12.21 4.99 3.14
N GLN A 88 11.66 4.26 4.12
CA GLN A 88 11.34 2.85 3.98
C GLN A 88 9.85 2.61 4.25
N LEU A 89 9.24 1.77 3.45
CA LEU A 89 7.90 1.26 3.65
C LEU A 89 7.98 -0.25 3.86
N VAL A 90 7.44 -0.71 4.98
CA VAL A 90 7.21 -2.13 5.27
C VAL A 90 5.70 -2.31 5.38
N PHE A 91 5.15 -3.23 4.62
CA PHE A 91 3.71 -3.47 4.67
C PHE A 91 3.36 -4.94 4.53
N THR A 92 2.22 -5.32 5.11
CA THR A 92 1.60 -6.62 4.88
C THR A 92 0.41 -6.48 3.94
N THR A 93 0.13 -7.52 3.16
CA THR A 93 -0.99 -7.53 2.24
C THR A 93 -1.40 -8.95 1.86
N HIS A 94 -2.69 -9.15 1.62
CA HIS A 94 -3.23 -10.35 0.97
C HIS A 94 -3.49 -10.14 -0.53
N ASN A 95 -3.21 -8.94 -1.06
CA ASN A 95 -3.42 -8.62 -2.47
C ASN A 95 -2.28 -9.18 -3.33
N THR A 96 -2.53 -10.34 -3.94
CA THR A 96 -1.56 -11.06 -4.78
C THR A 96 -1.12 -10.29 -6.03
N HIS A 97 -1.92 -9.31 -6.52
CA HIS A 97 -1.53 -8.45 -7.64
C HIS A 97 -0.30 -7.58 -7.35
N LEU A 98 0.07 -7.43 -6.08
CA LEU A 98 1.32 -6.74 -5.71
C LEU A 98 2.55 -7.63 -5.82
N LEU A 99 2.41 -8.94 -6.06
CA LEU A 99 3.51 -9.86 -6.33
C LEU A 99 4.03 -9.66 -7.76
N ASP A 100 4.71 -8.54 -7.97
CA ASP A 100 5.19 -8.11 -9.27
C ASP A 100 6.70 -7.77 -9.22
N MET A 101 7.50 -8.57 -9.93
CA MET A 101 8.95 -8.41 -10.03
C MET A 101 9.38 -7.16 -10.80
N THR A 102 8.47 -6.48 -11.47
CA THR A 102 8.76 -5.18 -12.08
C THR A 102 8.76 -4.05 -11.06
N ARG A 103 8.13 -4.28 -9.91
CA ARG A 103 7.99 -3.30 -8.82
C ARG A 103 8.91 -3.59 -7.65
N PHE A 104 9.14 -4.86 -7.35
CA PHE A 104 9.93 -5.28 -6.19
C PHE A 104 11.05 -6.23 -6.60
N ARG A 105 12.17 -6.13 -5.89
CA ARG A 105 13.25 -7.13 -5.99
C ARG A 105 12.92 -8.34 -5.11
N LYS A 106 13.57 -9.48 -5.36
CA LYS A 106 13.39 -10.71 -4.59
C LYS A 106 13.65 -10.52 -3.08
N ASP A 107 14.61 -9.68 -2.74
CA ASP A 107 15.01 -9.37 -1.36
C ASP A 107 14.01 -8.44 -0.65
N GLN A 108 13.03 -7.90 -1.36
CA GLN A 108 11.97 -7.04 -0.82
C GLN A 108 10.65 -7.79 -0.60
N ILE A 109 10.54 -9.02 -1.09
CA ILE A 109 9.32 -9.83 -0.98
C ILE A 109 9.56 -10.92 0.06
N PHE A 110 8.68 -10.94 1.06
CA PHE A 110 8.70 -11.92 2.14
C PHE A 110 7.37 -12.65 2.21
N PHE A 111 7.44 -13.93 2.56
CA PHE A 111 6.29 -14.77 2.81
C PHE A 111 6.23 -15.15 4.28
N VAL A 112 5.01 -15.24 4.79
CA VAL A 112 4.74 -15.76 6.13
C VAL A 112 3.98 -17.06 5.99
N ASN A 113 4.51 -18.13 6.56
CA ASN A 113 3.82 -19.41 6.66
C ASN A 113 3.51 -19.73 8.12
N LYS A 114 2.31 -20.22 8.39
CA LYS A 114 1.90 -20.73 9.70
C LYS A 114 2.05 -22.24 9.70
N ARG A 115 2.86 -22.77 10.61
CA ARG A 115 3.09 -24.21 10.78
C ARG A 115 1.98 -24.86 11.60
N ASP A 116 1.91 -26.20 11.56
CA ASP A 116 0.93 -26.98 12.31
C ASP A 116 1.05 -26.81 13.84
N ASP A 117 2.26 -26.52 14.34
CA ASP A 117 2.53 -26.22 15.75
C ASP A 117 2.15 -24.78 16.15
N SER A 118 1.48 -24.04 15.29
CA SER A 118 1.08 -22.64 15.43
C SER A 118 2.23 -21.63 15.43
N SER A 119 3.46 -22.04 15.18
CA SER A 119 4.56 -21.11 14.93
C SER A 119 4.44 -20.49 13.52
N SER A 120 5.11 -19.36 13.31
CA SER A 120 5.17 -18.70 11.99
C SER A 120 6.59 -18.59 11.52
N ASP A 121 6.81 -18.88 10.25
CA ASP A 121 8.07 -18.65 9.55
C ASP A 121 7.96 -17.42 8.68
N LEU A 122 9.01 -16.60 8.69
CA LEU A 122 9.21 -15.49 7.78
C LEU A 122 10.44 -15.79 6.92
N TYR A 123 10.28 -15.78 5.60
CA TYR A 123 11.37 -16.05 4.65
C TYR A 123 11.24 -15.18 3.40
N SER A 124 12.36 -14.91 2.74
CA SER A 124 12.43 -14.07 1.55
C SER A 124 12.24 -14.88 0.28
N LEU A 125 11.64 -14.28 -0.75
CA LEU A 125 11.68 -14.83 -2.11
C LEU A 125 13.11 -15.03 -2.61
N PHE A 126 14.07 -14.26 -2.10
CA PHE A 126 15.49 -14.40 -2.41
C PHE A 126 16.06 -15.78 -2.02
N ASP A 127 15.51 -16.43 -0.98
CA ASP A 127 15.94 -17.74 -0.49
C ASP A 127 15.53 -18.89 -1.43
N TYR A 128 14.58 -18.64 -2.35
CA TYR A 128 14.11 -19.62 -3.33
C TYR A 128 15.01 -19.66 -4.58
N LYS A 129 15.92 -20.65 -4.62
CA LYS A 129 16.89 -20.83 -5.70
C LYS A 129 16.25 -21.16 -7.06
N ASP A 130 15.11 -21.84 -7.05
CA ASP A 130 14.42 -22.31 -8.25
C ASP A 130 13.49 -21.27 -8.87
N PHE A 131 13.34 -20.11 -8.23
CA PHE A 131 12.53 -19.03 -8.78
C PHE A 131 13.29 -18.27 -9.87
N ARG A 132 12.78 -18.32 -11.09
CA ARG A 132 13.34 -17.62 -12.26
C ARG A 132 12.61 -16.30 -12.45
N GLU A 133 13.31 -15.22 -12.79
CA GLU A 133 12.75 -13.87 -12.97
C GLU A 133 11.65 -13.77 -14.04
N LYS A 134 11.61 -14.71 -14.98
CA LYS A 134 10.58 -14.79 -16.03
C LYS A 134 9.31 -15.51 -15.58
N MET A 135 9.27 -16.06 -14.37
CA MET A 135 8.08 -16.72 -13.84
C MET A 135 7.08 -15.68 -13.38
N ASP A 136 5.81 -15.96 -13.64
CA ASP A 136 4.69 -15.25 -13.05
C ASP A 136 4.65 -15.54 -11.55
N LEU A 137 5.02 -14.55 -10.75
CA LEU A 137 5.16 -14.69 -9.30
C LEU A 137 3.81 -14.89 -8.62
N GLU A 138 2.76 -14.15 -9.04
CA GLU A 138 1.41 -14.32 -8.52
C GLU A 138 0.91 -15.74 -8.77
N LYS A 139 1.04 -16.24 -10.00
CA LYS A 139 0.64 -17.59 -10.34
C LYS A 139 1.42 -18.65 -9.55
N ALA A 140 2.72 -18.45 -9.37
CA ALA A 140 3.55 -19.38 -8.59
C ALA A 140 3.11 -19.41 -7.12
N TYR A 141 2.79 -18.25 -6.55
CA TYR A 141 2.25 -18.13 -5.19
C TYR A 141 0.91 -18.88 -5.06
N LEU A 142 -0.05 -18.60 -5.94
CA LEU A 142 -1.38 -19.22 -5.91
C LEU A 142 -1.32 -20.75 -6.13
N GLN A 143 -0.26 -21.26 -6.78
CA GLN A 143 0.02 -22.70 -6.91
C GLN A 143 0.67 -23.33 -5.67
N GLY A 144 0.87 -22.57 -4.58
CA GLY A 144 1.46 -23.06 -3.33
C GLY A 144 2.99 -23.26 -3.38
N ARG A 145 3.69 -22.72 -4.38
CA ARG A 145 5.14 -22.95 -4.54
C ARG A 145 6.00 -22.38 -3.43
N PHE A 146 5.44 -21.49 -2.63
CA PHE A 146 6.16 -20.79 -1.56
C PHE A 146 5.66 -21.18 -0.17
N ASP A 147 4.85 -22.24 -0.05
CA ASP A 147 4.30 -22.75 1.21
C ASP A 147 3.58 -21.68 2.08
N ALA A 148 3.10 -20.60 1.45
CA ALA A 148 2.48 -19.47 2.14
C ALA A 148 1.00 -19.27 1.79
N VAL A 149 0.42 -20.18 1.02
CA VAL A 149 -1.02 -20.17 0.69
C VAL A 149 -1.77 -20.91 1.79
N PRO A 150 -2.84 -20.34 2.37
CA PRO A 150 -3.65 -21.04 3.35
C PRO A 150 -4.21 -22.36 2.79
N TYR A 151 -4.02 -23.47 3.48
CA TYR A 151 -4.68 -24.70 3.15
C TYR A 151 -6.15 -24.60 3.57
N ILE A 152 -7.04 -24.67 2.60
CA ILE A 152 -8.48 -24.81 2.84
C ILE A 152 -8.76 -26.30 2.73
N ASN A 153 -9.04 -26.97 3.85
CA ASN A 153 -9.60 -28.31 3.81
C ASN A 153 -10.97 -28.21 3.18
N GLU A 154 -11.16 -28.86 2.02
CA GLU A 154 -12.49 -29.04 1.47
C GLU A 154 -13.29 -29.79 2.53
N PHE A 155 -14.45 -29.26 2.90
CA PHE A 155 -15.36 -29.92 3.81
C PHE A 155 -15.82 -31.19 3.13
N GLU A 156 -15.44 -32.36 3.68
CA GLU A 156 -16.04 -33.67 3.36
C GLU A 156 -17.52 -33.72 3.78
#